data_e1910dd5169e05c1cb7e7030a5dba159
#
_entry.id   e1910dd5169e05c1cb7e7030a5dba159
#
_cell.length_a   1.000
_cell.length_b   1.000
_cell.length_c   1.000
_cell.angle_alpha   90.00
_cell.angle_beta   90.00
_cell.angle_gamma   90.00
#
_symmetry.space_group_name_H-M   'P 1'
#
loop_
_entity.id
_entity.type
_entity.pdbx_description
1 polymer ?
#
loop_
_entity_poly.entity_id
_entity_poly.type
_entity_poly.pdbx_seq_one_letter_code
_entity_poly.pdbx_strand_id
1 'polypeptide(L)'
;MSFQFTATFDPTPEQRAAIYSVNEQLEFSQDLEENLAAALSDYLKRASFKGKIGNFLPFYPSGTDVLIGGIGAGLATSSDAEIWGDALYKSMKSKPFNEAVLSAAEFEDEIIEGILLGATLASYEFNSYFTKKEEESPSVNLIITGIGEARFNRILAKVDALADGVHLARDLVYEPANILYPESFAKRCEPLKDKGLEVSILNEKDMEKLGMGSLLGVGQGSVRESAIVVMKWKGGGDEAPLALVGKGVCFDTGGISIKPARGMEDMKWDMGGAAAVTGAMCALAGRKVNHNVVGIIGLVENMPDGNAQRPGDVVTSMSGQTIEVINTDAEGRLVLADVLTYVQQEYKPEAIIDLATLTGAILVALGKEYAGLFSNNDALSEQITSAGRKVSEKSWRMPMEEAYNKMLKSHIADMKNIGGMHGGSITAACFLHRFVENNTPWAHIDIAG
;
A
#
# COMPACT_ATOMS: atom_id res chain seq x y z
N MET A 1 9.24 17.02 8.89
CA MET A 1 8.10 17.88 9.31
C MET A 1 7.18 17.06 10.17
N SER A 2 6.69 17.59 11.25
CA SER A 2 5.69 16.87 12.06
C SER A 2 4.33 17.54 11.86
N PHE A 3 3.39 16.78 11.30
CA PHE A 3 1.99 17.12 11.41
C PHE A 3 1.51 16.64 12.78
N GLN A 4 0.85 17.51 13.52
CA GLN A 4 0.42 17.18 14.87
C GLN A 4 -1.08 17.38 15.01
N PHE A 5 -1.72 16.48 15.75
CA PHE A 5 -3.09 16.63 16.19
C PHE A 5 -3.14 16.89 17.69
N THR A 6 -3.95 17.83 18.07
CA THR A 6 -4.19 18.14 19.48
C THR A 6 -5.69 18.20 19.73
N ALA A 7 -6.21 17.48 20.73
CA ALA A 7 -7.54 17.72 21.23
C ALA A 7 -7.49 18.82 22.29
N THR A 8 -8.39 19.80 22.21
CA THR A 8 -8.55 20.79 23.29
C THR A 8 -10.02 20.98 23.60
N PHE A 9 -10.29 21.19 24.89
CA PHE A 9 -11.64 21.41 25.41
C PHE A 9 -11.96 22.91 25.60
N ASP A 10 -10.95 23.76 25.42
CA ASP A 10 -11.11 25.21 25.60
C ASP A 10 -10.72 25.94 24.29
N PRO A 11 -11.71 26.37 23.50
CA PRO A 11 -11.46 27.07 22.25
C PRO A 11 -11.24 28.58 22.53
N THR A 12 -10.09 28.96 23.07
CA THR A 12 -9.69 30.36 23.01
C THR A 12 -9.01 30.67 21.69
N PRO A 13 -9.61 31.52 20.85
CA PRO A 13 -9.22 31.64 19.42
C PRO A 13 -8.17 32.72 19.16
N GLU A 14 -7.39 33.14 20.12
CA GLU A 14 -6.37 34.14 19.84
C GLU A 14 -5.22 33.55 19.02
N GLN A 15 -5.16 33.95 17.74
CA GLN A 15 -4.14 33.63 16.73
C GLN A 15 -4.26 32.25 16.00
N ARG A 16 -5.40 31.59 15.98
CA ARG A 16 -5.64 30.33 15.27
C ARG A 16 -6.67 30.50 14.17
N ALA A 17 -6.47 29.83 13.04
CA ALA A 17 -7.49 29.81 11.99
C ALA A 17 -8.66 28.91 12.39
N ALA A 18 -9.89 29.38 12.20
CA ALA A 18 -11.07 28.53 12.32
C ALA A 18 -11.38 27.84 10.99
N ILE A 19 -11.71 26.54 11.01
CA ILE A 19 -12.11 25.80 9.81
C ILE A 19 -13.61 25.65 9.78
N TYR A 20 -14.23 26.13 8.70
CA TYR A 20 -15.66 25.95 8.46
C TYR A 20 -15.86 25.15 7.18
N SER A 21 -16.75 24.16 7.22
CA SER A 21 -17.15 23.36 6.07
C SER A 21 -18.42 23.87 5.43
N VAL A 22 -18.46 23.86 4.09
CA VAL A 22 -19.58 24.38 3.30
C VAL A 22 -19.90 23.44 2.14
N ASN A 23 -21.21 23.21 1.91
CA ASN A 23 -21.70 22.36 0.82
C ASN A 23 -21.73 23.12 -0.54
N GLU A 24 -22.18 22.45 -1.60
CA GLU A 24 -22.28 23.06 -2.95
C GLU A 24 -23.37 24.14 -3.05
N GLN A 25 -24.34 24.17 -2.12
CA GLN A 25 -25.32 25.23 -1.97
C GLN A 25 -24.79 26.43 -1.20
N LEU A 26 -23.53 26.35 -0.73
CA LEU A 26 -22.85 27.34 0.12
C LEU A 26 -23.51 27.48 1.51
N GLU A 27 -24.05 26.39 2.04
CA GLU A 27 -24.56 26.28 3.40
C GLU A 27 -23.46 25.70 4.30
N PHE A 28 -23.27 26.32 5.45
CA PHE A 28 -22.29 25.88 6.44
C PHE A 28 -22.80 24.70 7.25
N SER A 29 -21.91 23.75 7.55
CA SER A 29 -22.24 22.59 8.41
C SER A 29 -22.25 22.95 9.90
N GLN A 30 -21.60 24.05 10.28
CA GLN A 30 -21.53 24.51 11.66
C GLN A 30 -22.45 25.70 11.88
N ASP A 31 -22.96 25.83 13.10
CA ASP A 31 -23.66 27.03 13.53
C ASP A 31 -22.67 28.22 13.63
N LEU A 32 -22.98 29.31 12.94
CA LEU A 32 -22.18 30.52 12.90
C LEU A 32 -22.96 31.70 13.48
N GLU A 33 -22.24 32.62 14.12
CA GLU A 33 -22.82 33.92 14.45
C GLU A 33 -23.34 34.61 13.19
N GLU A 34 -24.50 35.24 13.25
CA GLU A 34 -25.23 35.83 12.13
C GLU A 34 -24.37 36.78 11.29
N ASN A 35 -23.58 37.63 11.92
CA ASN A 35 -22.68 38.58 11.25
C ASN A 35 -21.56 37.88 10.49
N LEU A 36 -20.97 36.83 11.09
CA LEU A 36 -19.92 36.02 10.45
C LEU A 36 -20.47 35.22 9.29
N ALA A 37 -21.62 34.57 9.45
CA ALA A 37 -22.29 33.82 8.39
C ALA A 37 -22.61 34.69 7.18
N ALA A 38 -23.12 35.91 7.39
CA ALA A 38 -23.39 36.87 6.34
C ALA A 38 -22.12 37.31 5.60
N ALA A 39 -21.04 37.62 6.32
CA ALA A 39 -19.76 38.04 5.74
C ALA A 39 -19.12 36.91 4.91
N LEU A 40 -19.12 35.68 5.43
CA LEU A 40 -18.59 34.50 4.73
C LEU A 40 -19.41 34.17 3.47
N SER A 41 -20.75 34.22 3.58
CA SER A 41 -21.63 33.96 2.43
C SER A 41 -21.43 34.95 1.28
N ASP A 42 -21.28 36.24 1.61
CA ASP A 42 -20.97 37.29 0.62
C ASP A 42 -19.59 37.06 -0.01
N TYR A 43 -18.58 36.74 0.81
CA TYR A 43 -17.23 36.43 0.32
C TYR A 43 -17.20 35.21 -0.60
N LEU A 44 -17.87 34.12 -0.26
CA LEU A 44 -17.96 32.92 -1.10
C LEU A 44 -18.59 33.20 -2.46
N LYS A 45 -19.65 34.00 -2.49
CA LYS A 45 -20.30 34.44 -3.75
C LYS A 45 -19.36 35.26 -4.62
N ARG A 46 -18.66 36.26 -4.05
CA ARG A 46 -17.69 37.09 -4.77
C ARG A 46 -16.51 36.27 -5.29
N ALA A 47 -16.03 35.31 -4.52
CA ALA A 47 -14.96 34.40 -4.92
C ALA A 47 -15.41 33.34 -5.93
N SER A 48 -16.70 33.26 -6.25
CA SER A 48 -17.28 32.21 -7.10
C SER A 48 -16.95 30.79 -6.60
N PHE A 49 -16.88 30.62 -5.29
CA PHE A 49 -16.59 29.34 -4.64
C PHE A 49 -17.72 28.32 -4.94
N LYS A 50 -17.37 27.06 -5.16
CA LYS A 50 -18.33 26.03 -5.57
C LYS A 50 -18.61 24.99 -4.49
N GLY A 51 -17.96 25.06 -3.34
CA GLY A 51 -18.13 24.11 -2.25
C GLY A 51 -17.75 22.65 -2.57
N LYS A 52 -17.02 22.39 -3.67
CA LYS A 52 -16.60 21.02 -4.03
C LYS A 52 -15.61 20.46 -3.02
N ILE A 53 -15.67 19.15 -2.80
CA ILE A 53 -14.74 18.43 -1.90
C ILE A 53 -13.30 18.76 -2.27
N GLY A 54 -12.48 19.05 -1.25
CA GLY A 54 -11.07 19.35 -1.41
C GLY A 54 -10.75 20.77 -1.88
N ASN A 55 -11.75 21.63 -2.14
CA ASN A 55 -11.52 23.03 -2.40
C ASN A 55 -11.47 23.82 -1.09
N PHE A 56 -10.40 24.60 -0.89
CA PHE A 56 -10.23 25.45 0.28
C PHE A 56 -10.04 26.91 -0.10
N LEU A 57 -10.67 27.79 0.66
CA LEU A 57 -10.60 29.24 0.45
C LEU A 57 -10.28 29.94 1.80
N PRO A 58 -9.15 30.65 1.90
CA PRO A 58 -8.85 31.44 3.09
C PRO A 58 -9.65 32.75 3.13
N PHE A 59 -10.07 33.15 4.30
CA PHE A 59 -10.72 34.44 4.55
C PHE A 59 -10.06 35.11 5.74
N TYR A 60 -9.69 36.36 5.61
CA TYR A 60 -8.94 37.14 6.60
C TYR A 60 -9.80 38.32 7.10
N PRO A 61 -10.76 38.09 8.00
CA PRO A 61 -11.47 39.18 8.64
C PRO A 61 -10.58 39.85 9.71
N SER A 62 -10.97 41.04 10.20
CA SER A 62 -10.32 41.63 11.35
C SER A 62 -10.61 40.77 12.59
N GLY A 63 -9.62 40.01 13.07
CA GLY A 63 -9.74 39.15 14.26
C GLY A 63 -9.22 37.74 14.04
N THR A 64 -10.08 36.81 13.74
CA THR A 64 -9.72 35.41 13.59
C THR A 64 -9.62 35.04 12.09
N ASP A 65 -8.52 34.46 11.68
CA ASP A 65 -8.39 33.91 10.33
C ASP A 65 -9.33 32.73 10.14
N VAL A 66 -9.85 32.55 8.91
CA VAL A 66 -10.81 31.51 8.59
C VAL A 66 -10.34 30.73 7.35
N LEU A 67 -10.43 29.42 7.42
CA LEU A 67 -10.23 28.52 6.29
C LEU A 67 -11.58 27.84 5.96
N ILE A 68 -12.10 28.11 4.79
CA ILE A 68 -13.39 27.55 4.35
C ILE A 68 -13.13 26.33 3.46
N GLY A 69 -13.59 25.15 3.86
CA GLY A 69 -13.45 23.91 3.13
C GLY A 69 -14.75 23.46 2.47
N GLY A 70 -14.72 23.22 1.17
CA GLY A 70 -15.85 22.62 0.44
C GLY A 70 -16.00 21.13 0.75
N ILE A 71 -17.22 20.69 1.07
CA ILE A 71 -17.57 19.30 1.37
C ILE A 71 -18.47 18.64 0.31
N GLY A 72 -18.68 19.30 -0.85
CA GLY A 72 -19.56 18.78 -1.89
C GLY A 72 -21.03 18.68 -1.43
N ALA A 73 -21.63 17.53 -1.64
CA ALA A 73 -22.96 17.23 -1.10
C ALA A 73 -22.91 16.76 0.40
N GLY A 74 -21.74 16.73 1.00
CA GLY A 74 -21.43 16.23 2.34
C GLY A 74 -20.28 15.24 2.28
N LEU A 75 -19.53 15.08 3.38
CA LEU A 75 -18.54 14.02 3.50
C LEU A 75 -19.26 12.70 3.81
N ALA A 76 -19.67 12.01 2.75
CA ALA A 76 -20.52 10.83 2.88
C ALA A 76 -19.75 9.52 3.10
N THR A 77 -18.45 9.49 2.73
CA THR A 77 -17.61 8.31 2.81
C THR A 77 -16.27 8.64 3.45
N SER A 78 -15.58 7.61 3.96
CA SER A 78 -14.19 7.73 4.44
C SER A 78 -13.28 8.28 3.34
N SER A 79 -13.47 7.86 2.10
CA SER A 79 -12.68 8.36 0.95
C SER A 79 -12.90 9.86 0.67
N ASP A 80 -14.14 10.37 0.79
CA ASP A 80 -14.40 11.80 0.68
C ASP A 80 -13.68 12.57 1.79
N ALA A 81 -13.70 12.01 2.99
CA ALA A 81 -13.04 12.58 4.15
C ALA A 81 -11.50 12.59 4.01
N GLU A 82 -10.91 11.52 3.47
CA GLU A 82 -9.47 11.44 3.17
C GLU A 82 -9.06 12.50 2.14
N ILE A 83 -9.80 12.64 1.04
CA ILE A 83 -9.58 13.68 0.02
C ILE A 83 -9.63 15.07 0.65
N TRP A 84 -10.61 15.29 1.53
CA TRP A 84 -10.77 16.56 2.23
C TRP A 84 -9.61 16.84 3.20
N GLY A 85 -9.18 15.83 3.95
CA GLY A 85 -8.04 15.89 4.88
C GLY A 85 -6.72 16.17 4.16
N ASP A 86 -6.45 15.51 3.03
CA ASP A 86 -5.30 15.78 2.16
C ASP A 86 -5.27 17.25 1.72
N ALA A 87 -6.39 17.74 1.20
CA ALA A 87 -6.50 19.11 0.72
C ALA A 87 -6.42 20.14 1.86
N LEU A 88 -6.95 19.81 3.05
CA LEU A 88 -6.83 20.64 4.25
C LEU A 88 -5.35 20.84 4.63
N TYR A 89 -4.59 19.74 4.75
CA TYR A 89 -3.17 19.81 5.06
C TYR A 89 -2.40 20.66 4.04
N LYS A 90 -2.59 20.40 2.75
CA LYS A 90 -1.95 21.17 1.65
C LYS A 90 -2.32 22.66 1.73
N SER A 91 -3.56 22.95 2.06
CA SER A 91 -4.03 24.33 2.22
C SER A 91 -3.40 25.02 3.42
N MET A 92 -3.30 24.36 4.55
CA MET A 92 -2.62 24.87 5.76
C MET A 92 -1.12 25.08 5.49
N LYS A 93 -0.45 24.13 4.87
CA LYS A 93 0.98 24.23 4.53
C LYS A 93 1.30 25.39 3.57
N SER A 94 0.41 25.68 2.63
CA SER A 94 0.59 26.74 1.63
C SER A 94 0.27 28.16 2.14
N LYS A 95 -0.28 28.30 3.34
CA LYS A 95 -0.75 29.55 3.93
C LYS A 95 -0.01 29.82 5.26
N PRO A 96 -0.07 31.02 5.80
CA PRO A 96 0.58 31.32 7.09
C PRO A 96 -0.16 30.70 8.31
N PHE A 97 -0.94 29.63 8.10
CA PHE A 97 -1.68 28.97 9.18
C PHE A 97 -0.90 27.77 9.70
N ASN A 98 -0.13 27.98 10.74
CA ASN A 98 0.55 26.88 11.42
C ASN A 98 -0.39 26.11 12.34
N GLU A 99 -1.48 26.72 12.78
CA GLU A 99 -2.51 26.11 13.61
C GLU A 99 -3.90 26.41 13.06
N ALA A 100 -4.77 25.39 13.04
CA ALA A 100 -6.16 25.55 12.68
C ALA A 100 -7.06 24.69 13.59
N VAL A 101 -8.28 25.17 13.83
CA VAL A 101 -9.26 24.53 14.72
C VAL A 101 -10.40 24.00 13.86
N LEU A 102 -10.67 22.69 13.96
CA LEU A 102 -11.81 22.02 13.37
C LEU A 102 -12.75 21.51 14.45
N SER A 103 -14.01 21.97 14.42
CA SER A 103 -15.06 21.35 15.23
C SER A 103 -15.48 20.03 14.59
N ALA A 104 -15.36 18.94 15.34
CA ALA A 104 -15.73 17.59 14.91
C ALA A 104 -17.04 17.11 15.56
N ALA A 105 -17.81 18.00 16.19
CA ALA A 105 -19.04 17.65 16.91
C ALA A 105 -20.08 16.96 16.03
N GLU A 106 -20.20 17.40 14.77
CA GLU A 106 -21.19 16.92 13.80
C GLU A 106 -20.70 15.73 12.96
N PHE A 107 -19.43 15.29 13.13
CA PHE A 107 -18.87 14.24 12.32
C PHE A 107 -18.90 12.88 13.04
N GLU A 108 -19.26 11.84 12.28
CA GLU A 108 -19.12 10.46 12.71
C GLU A 108 -17.64 10.06 12.80
N ASP A 109 -17.32 9.02 13.59
CA ASP A 109 -15.94 8.54 13.80
C ASP A 109 -15.22 8.25 12.49
N GLU A 110 -15.89 7.60 11.53
CA GLU A 110 -15.32 7.23 10.23
C GLU A 110 -14.91 8.46 9.40
N ILE A 111 -15.67 9.54 9.50
CA ILE A 111 -15.34 10.79 8.79
C ILE A 111 -14.14 11.48 9.47
N ILE A 112 -14.10 11.50 10.80
CA ILE A 112 -12.95 12.05 11.52
C ILE A 112 -11.69 11.23 11.23
N GLU A 113 -11.78 9.89 11.27
CA GLU A 113 -10.69 8.99 10.89
C GLU A 113 -10.17 9.31 9.47
N GLY A 114 -11.06 9.47 8.49
CA GLY A 114 -10.70 9.82 7.12
C GLY A 114 -10.00 11.17 7.01
N ILE A 115 -10.53 12.22 7.65
CA ILE A 115 -9.90 13.56 7.65
C ILE A 115 -8.49 13.49 8.22
N LEU A 116 -8.33 12.88 9.38
CA LEU A 116 -7.03 12.78 10.04
C LEU A 116 -6.04 11.92 9.24
N LEU A 117 -6.51 10.80 8.69
CA LEU A 117 -5.68 9.92 7.85
C LEU A 117 -5.23 10.64 6.58
N GLY A 118 -6.15 11.28 5.85
CA GLY A 118 -5.83 12.02 4.64
C GLY A 118 -4.79 13.11 4.88
N ALA A 119 -4.95 13.89 5.95
CA ALA A 119 -3.99 14.92 6.35
C ALA A 119 -2.63 14.33 6.72
N THR A 120 -2.60 13.21 7.46
CA THR A 120 -1.35 12.53 7.85
C THR A 120 -0.63 11.97 6.63
N LEU A 121 -1.35 11.30 5.72
CA LEU A 121 -0.76 10.74 4.50
C LEU A 121 -0.25 11.81 3.53
N ALA A 122 -0.89 12.99 3.51
CA ALA A 122 -0.45 14.15 2.73
C ALA A 122 0.82 14.80 3.30
N SER A 123 1.07 14.64 4.59
CA SER A 123 2.27 15.20 5.24
C SER A 123 3.54 14.40 4.98
N TYR A 124 3.43 13.24 4.37
CA TYR A 124 4.57 12.37 4.08
C TYR A 124 5.54 13.01 3.08
N GLU A 125 6.82 12.97 3.43
CA GLU A 125 7.93 13.43 2.59
C GLU A 125 9.12 12.47 2.72
N PHE A 126 9.61 11.98 1.58
CA PHE A 126 10.85 11.22 1.53
C PHE A 126 11.99 12.16 1.16
N ASN A 127 12.76 12.60 2.16
CA ASN A 127 13.83 13.60 2.02
C ASN A 127 15.19 13.12 2.55
N SER A 128 15.34 11.80 2.73
CA SER A 128 16.49 11.18 3.40
C SER A 128 17.84 11.50 2.75
N TYR A 129 17.87 11.79 1.44
CA TYR A 129 19.12 11.96 0.68
C TYR A 129 19.42 13.40 0.29
N PHE A 130 18.56 14.37 0.65
CA PHE A 130 18.88 15.77 0.41
C PHE A 130 19.94 16.27 1.38
N THR A 131 21.06 16.80 0.85
CA THR A 131 22.14 17.39 1.66
C THR A 131 21.82 18.79 2.13
N LYS A 132 21.02 19.52 1.39
CA LYS A 132 20.46 20.81 1.78
C LYS A 132 19.02 20.56 2.24
N LYS A 133 18.81 20.65 3.54
CA LYS A 133 17.45 20.73 4.07
C LYS A 133 16.92 22.12 3.72
N GLU A 134 15.79 22.20 3.04
CA GLU A 134 15.04 23.46 3.00
C GLU A 134 14.82 23.91 4.43
N GLU A 135 14.75 25.25 4.67
CA GLU A 135 14.40 25.77 5.98
C GLU A 135 13.15 25.03 6.47
N GLU A 136 13.23 24.49 7.68
CA GLU A 136 12.15 23.66 8.23
C GLU A 136 10.85 24.45 8.11
N SER A 137 9.99 24.04 7.20
CA SER A 137 8.65 24.60 7.15
C SER A 137 8.01 24.41 8.52
N PRO A 138 7.32 25.42 9.06
CA PRO A 138 6.73 25.31 10.37
C PRO A 138 5.83 24.08 10.46
N SER A 139 5.84 23.41 11.61
CA SER A 139 4.94 22.30 11.87
C SER A 139 3.49 22.77 11.75
N VAL A 140 2.66 21.97 11.07
CA VAL A 140 1.23 22.23 10.97
C VAL A 140 0.52 21.48 12.08
N ASN A 141 -0.28 22.18 12.88
CA ASN A 141 -1.05 21.60 13.97
C ASN A 141 -2.56 21.76 13.71
N LEU A 142 -3.28 20.65 13.63
CA LEU A 142 -4.74 20.62 13.53
C LEU A 142 -5.34 20.33 14.91
N ILE A 143 -6.09 21.28 15.42
CA ILE A 143 -6.75 21.20 16.72
C ILE A 143 -8.18 20.72 16.50
N ILE A 144 -8.53 19.58 17.10
CA ILE A 144 -9.87 19.01 17.04
C ILE A 144 -10.65 19.37 18.30
N THR A 145 -11.85 19.92 18.11
CA THR A 145 -12.77 20.29 19.20
C THR A 145 -14.13 19.61 19.05
N GLY A 146 -14.98 19.70 20.03
CA GLY A 146 -16.35 19.17 19.99
C GLY A 146 -16.47 17.66 20.23
N ILE A 147 -15.36 16.96 20.53
CA ILE A 147 -15.37 15.54 20.90
C ILE A 147 -14.56 15.31 22.18
N GLY A 148 -14.94 14.27 22.94
CA GLY A 148 -14.25 13.93 24.19
C GLY A 148 -12.89 13.27 23.94
N GLU A 149 -11.96 13.44 24.89
CA GLU A 149 -10.58 12.93 24.81
C GLU A 149 -10.51 11.42 24.53
N ALA A 150 -11.33 10.61 25.19
CA ALA A 150 -11.36 9.16 25.00
C ALA A 150 -11.78 8.78 23.57
N ARG A 151 -12.74 9.51 22.97
CA ARG A 151 -13.16 9.34 21.59
C ARG A 151 -12.02 9.72 20.63
N PHE A 152 -11.42 10.87 20.84
CA PHE A 152 -10.30 11.36 20.04
C PHE A 152 -9.11 10.37 20.06
N ASN A 153 -8.65 9.96 21.25
CA ASN A 153 -7.52 9.04 21.39
C ASN A 153 -7.76 7.68 20.72
N ARG A 154 -9.01 7.17 20.77
CA ARG A 154 -9.39 5.93 20.07
C ARG A 154 -9.31 6.08 18.55
N ILE A 155 -9.77 7.21 18.02
CA ILE A 155 -9.70 7.53 16.58
C ILE A 155 -8.24 7.68 16.16
N LEU A 156 -7.48 8.49 16.89
CA LEU A 156 -6.07 8.77 16.58
C LEU A 156 -5.24 7.49 16.57
N ALA A 157 -5.43 6.59 17.53
CA ALA A 157 -4.70 5.32 17.56
C ALA A 157 -4.91 4.45 16.32
N LYS A 158 -6.11 4.50 15.71
CA LYS A 158 -6.37 3.81 14.44
C LYS A 158 -5.70 4.50 13.25
N VAL A 159 -5.76 5.84 13.23
CA VAL A 159 -5.13 6.65 12.18
C VAL A 159 -3.62 6.44 12.20
N ASP A 160 -2.99 6.53 13.37
CA ASP A 160 -1.55 6.34 13.54
C ASP A 160 -1.12 4.94 13.05
N ALA A 161 -1.86 3.89 13.43
CA ALA A 161 -1.54 2.53 13.02
C ALA A 161 -1.60 2.34 11.49
N LEU A 162 -2.58 2.94 10.82
CA LEU A 162 -2.71 2.90 9.35
C LEU A 162 -1.61 3.75 8.69
N ALA A 163 -1.40 4.96 9.18
CA ALA A 163 -0.38 5.87 8.65
C ALA A 163 1.03 5.28 8.77
N ASP A 164 1.38 4.69 9.92
CA ASP A 164 2.64 4.00 10.13
C ASP A 164 2.88 2.91 9.08
N GLY A 165 1.85 2.10 8.79
CA GLY A 165 1.94 1.06 7.78
C GLY A 165 2.13 1.61 6.37
N VAL A 166 1.37 2.64 5.99
CA VAL A 166 1.48 3.27 4.67
C VAL A 166 2.82 3.99 4.51
N HIS A 167 3.28 4.72 5.54
CA HIS A 167 4.56 5.42 5.51
C HIS A 167 5.72 4.43 5.40
N LEU A 168 5.68 3.31 6.15
CA LEU A 168 6.68 2.25 6.04
C LEU A 168 6.73 1.67 4.62
N ALA A 169 5.58 1.38 4.00
CA ALA A 169 5.53 0.89 2.63
C ALA A 169 6.10 1.92 1.64
N ARG A 170 5.74 3.20 1.79
CA ARG A 170 6.26 4.30 0.96
C ARG A 170 7.77 4.45 1.12
N ASP A 171 8.28 4.43 2.35
CA ASP A 171 9.73 4.51 2.62
C ASP A 171 10.48 3.37 1.92
N LEU A 172 9.98 2.13 2.02
CA LEU A 172 10.59 0.98 1.36
C LEU A 172 10.61 1.14 -0.17
N VAL A 173 9.52 1.61 -0.77
CA VAL A 173 9.43 1.79 -2.24
C VAL A 173 10.28 2.97 -2.74
N TYR A 174 10.42 4.04 -1.95
CA TYR A 174 11.24 5.20 -2.34
C TYR A 174 12.75 4.93 -2.24
N GLU A 175 13.16 4.00 -1.38
CA GLU A 175 14.58 3.68 -1.20
C GLU A 175 15.26 3.25 -2.51
N PRO A 176 16.47 3.74 -2.80
CA PRO A 176 17.23 3.27 -3.95
C PRO A 176 17.80 1.86 -3.68
N ALA A 177 17.96 1.05 -4.74
CA ALA A 177 18.37 -0.35 -4.64
C ALA A 177 19.81 -0.55 -4.07
N ASN A 178 20.68 0.45 -4.16
CA ASN A 178 21.99 0.38 -3.50
C ASN A 178 21.90 0.46 -1.95
N ILE A 179 20.75 0.84 -1.42
CA ILE A 179 20.42 0.90 0.01
C ILE A 179 19.45 -0.21 0.40
N LEU A 180 18.39 -0.40 -0.41
CA LEU A 180 17.37 -1.43 -0.16
C LEU A 180 17.56 -2.62 -1.12
N TYR A 181 18.34 -3.57 -0.67
CA TYR A 181 18.57 -4.87 -1.30
C TYR A 181 18.08 -5.99 -0.36
N PRO A 182 18.01 -7.25 -0.77
CA PRO A 182 17.28 -8.29 -0.02
C PRO A 182 17.61 -8.37 1.48
N GLU A 183 18.90 -8.43 1.86
CA GLU A 183 19.30 -8.53 3.26
C GLU A 183 18.98 -7.25 4.06
N SER A 184 19.11 -6.08 3.43
CA SER A 184 18.82 -4.80 4.07
C SER A 184 17.31 -4.61 4.23
N PHE A 185 16.48 -5.07 3.28
CA PHE A 185 15.04 -5.07 3.42
C PHE A 185 14.61 -6.03 4.56
N ALA A 186 15.14 -7.27 4.57
CA ALA A 186 14.86 -8.22 5.63
C ALA A 186 15.15 -7.62 7.01
N LYS A 187 16.28 -6.93 7.15
CA LYS A 187 16.67 -6.24 8.38
C LYS A 187 15.71 -5.10 8.76
N ARG A 188 15.12 -4.39 7.78
CA ARG A 188 14.13 -3.34 8.03
C ARG A 188 12.78 -3.87 8.53
N CYS A 189 12.51 -5.17 8.39
CA CYS A 189 11.34 -5.81 8.99
C CYS A 189 11.53 -6.15 10.48
N GLU A 190 12.77 -6.24 10.99
CA GLU A 190 13.03 -6.65 12.37
C GLU A 190 12.40 -5.74 13.43
N PRO A 191 12.35 -4.39 13.27
CA PRO A 191 11.70 -3.49 14.24
C PRO A 191 10.20 -3.74 14.42
N LEU A 192 9.57 -4.47 13.51
CA LEU A 192 8.15 -4.85 13.66
C LEU A 192 7.91 -5.78 14.86
N LYS A 193 8.97 -6.39 15.41
CA LYS A 193 8.92 -7.12 16.69
C LYS A 193 8.47 -6.23 17.83
N ASP A 194 8.83 -4.94 17.82
CA ASP A 194 8.44 -3.99 18.86
C ASP A 194 6.93 -3.67 18.81
N LYS A 195 6.28 -3.94 17.67
CA LYS A 195 4.82 -3.86 17.51
C LYS A 195 4.09 -5.18 17.84
N GLY A 196 4.83 -6.19 18.30
CA GLY A 196 4.28 -7.49 18.72
C GLY A 196 4.23 -8.57 17.63
N LEU A 197 4.85 -8.34 16.47
CA LEU A 197 4.99 -9.35 15.43
C LEU A 197 6.13 -10.34 15.76
N GLU A 198 5.93 -11.61 15.46
CA GLU A 198 7.02 -12.57 15.39
C GLU A 198 7.66 -12.45 14.00
N VAL A 199 8.92 -12.04 13.92
CA VAL A 199 9.65 -11.89 12.66
C VAL A 199 10.79 -12.90 12.59
N SER A 200 10.83 -13.69 11.52
CA SER A 200 11.90 -14.63 11.20
C SER A 200 12.36 -14.47 9.76
N ILE A 201 13.62 -14.79 9.53
CA ILE A 201 14.27 -14.63 8.21
C ILE A 201 14.88 -15.99 7.84
N LEU A 202 14.57 -16.46 6.61
CA LEU A 202 15.22 -17.61 5.99
C LEU A 202 16.29 -17.05 5.04
N ASN A 203 17.51 -17.56 5.17
CA ASN A 203 18.62 -17.29 4.27
C ASN A 203 18.67 -18.32 3.12
N GLU A 204 19.59 -18.16 2.17
CA GLU A 204 19.70 -19.06 1.01
C GLU A 204 19.93 -20.52 1.41
N LYS A 205 20.72 -20.79 2.44
CA LYS A 205 20.96 -22.16 2.92
C LYS A 205 19.70 -22.84 3.49
N ASP A 206 18.82 -22.06 4.09
CA ASP A 206 17.54 -22.58 4.57
C ASP A 206 16.61 -22.83 3.38
N MET A 207 16.59 -21.95 2.39
CA MET A 207 15.82 -22.11 1.17
C MET A 207 16.32 -23.28 0.29
N GLU A 208 17.65 -23.52 0.24
CA GLU A 208 18.24 -24.68 -0.42
C GLU A 208 17.76 -25.99 0.20
N LYS A 209 17.74 -26.10 1.54
CA LYS A 209 17.21 -27.27 2.26
C LYS A 209 15.73 -27.54 1.99
N LEU A 210 14.97 -26.47 1.76
CA LEU A 210 13.55 -26.53 1.42
C LEU A 210 13.30 -26.80 -0.07
N GLY A 211 14.34 -26.81 -0.91
CA GLY A 211 14.23 -27.04 -2.34
C GLY A 211 13.64 -25.87 -3.14
N MET A 212 13.83 -24.63 -2.66
CA MET A 212 13.30 -23.42 -3.29
C MET A 212 14.13 -22.99 -4.53
N GLY A 213 14.29 -23.89 -5.49
CA GLY A 213 15.13 -23.65 -6.66
C GLY A 213 14.57 -22.63 -7.64
N SER A 214 13.28 -22.34 -7.58
CA SER A 214 12.64 -21.32 -8.42
C SER A 214 13.02 -19.92 -7.96
N LEU A 215 12.92 -19.63 -6.67
CA LEU A 215 13.32 -18.34 -6.07
C LEU A 215 14.83 -18.14 -6.13
N LEU A 216 15.62 -19.15 -5.71
CA LEU A 216 17.07 -19.09 -5.72
C LEU A 216 17.65 -18.89 -7.13
N GLY A 217 17.02 -19.49 -8.15
CA GLY A 217 17.38 -19.28 -9.55
C GLY A 217 17.30 -17.83 -10.00
N VAL A 218 16.34 -17.05 -9.49
CA VAL A 218 16.24 -15.62 -9.80
C VAL A 218 17.39 -14.84 -9.19
N GLY A 219 17.71 -15.10 -7.91
CA GLY A 219 18.73 -14.36 -7.17
C GLY A 219 20.18 -14.73 -7.51
N GLN A 220 20.43 -15.89 -8.17
CA GLN A 220 21.78 -16.42 -8.34
C GLN A 220 22.73 -15.55 -9.17
N GLY A 221 22.21 -14.59 -9.93
CA GLY A 221 22.99 -13.59 -10.67
C GLY A 221 23.38 -12.35 -9.87
N SER A 222 22.87 -12.19 -8.65
CA SER A 222 23.22 -11.08 -7.77
C SER A 222 24.38 -11.44 -6.83
N VAL A 223 25.11 -10.44 -6.41
CA VAL A 223 26.07 -10.55 -5.29
C VAL A 223 25.39 -10.40 -3.92
N ARG A 224 24.08 -10.11 -3.91
CA ARG A 224 23.24 -9.98 -2.73
C ARG A 224 22.52 -11.29 -2.49
N GLU A 225 22.59 -11.80 -1.26
CA GLU A 225 21.91 -13.03 -0.90
C GLU A 225 20.38 -12.83 -0.88
N SER A 226 19.66 -13.79 -1.45
CA SER A 226 18.20 -13.84 -1.40
C SER A 226 17.71 -14.13 0.03
N ALA A 227 16.52 -13.67 0.37
CA ALA A 227 15.92 -13.92 1.68
C ALA A 227 14.42 -14.12 1.60
N ILE A 228 13.85 -14.84 2.56
CA ILE A 228 12.42 -14.81 2.86
C ILE A 228 12.24 -14.23 4.25
N VAL A 229 11.31 -13.27 4.38
CA VAL A 229 10.91 -12.76 5.69
C VAL A 229 9.50 -13.23 5.99
N VAL A 230 9.32 -13.77 7.19
CA VAL A 230 8.04 -14.18 7.75
C VAL A 230 7.68 -13.29 8.92
N MET A 231 6.52 -12.68 8.86
CA MET A 231 5.95 -11.79 9.88
C MET A 231 4.63 -12.39 10.36
N LYS A 232 4.53 -12.76 11.65
CA LYS A 232 3.30 -13.38 12.19
C LYS A 232 2.67 -12.47 13.22
N TRP A 233 1.38 -12.28 13.08
CA TRP A 233 0.51 -11.65 14.06
C TRP A 233 -0.46 -12.69 14.62
N LYS A 234 -0.51 -12.82 15.95
CA LYS A 234 -1.35 -13.78 16.67
C LYS A 234 -2.43 -13.03 17.45
N GLY A 235 -3.54 -12.70 16.77
CA GLY A 235 -4.67 -12.00 17.39
C GLY A 235 -5.92 -12.87 17.53
N GLY A 236 -6.02 -14.00 16.79
CA GLY A 236 -7.21 -14.85 16.67
C GLY A 236 -7.14 -16.21 17.41
N GLY A 237 -6.22 -16.37 18.37
CA GLY A 237 -6.09 -17.64 19.12
C GLY A 237 -5.66 -18.81 18.23
N ASP A 238 -6.45 -19.90 18.20
CA ASP A 238 -6.14 -21.13 17.46
C ASP A 238 -6.67 -21.14 16.02
N GLU A 239 -7.22 -20.06 15.52
CA GLU A 239 -7.74 -19.96 14.15
C GLU A 239 -6.62 -20.06 13.11
N ALA A 240 -6.93 -20.64 11.93
CA ALA A 240 -6.01 -20.64 10.80
C ALA A 240 -5.75 -19.19 10.34
N PRO A 241 -4.50 -18.83 9.99
CA PRO A 241 -4.19 -17.45 9.62
C PRO A 241 -4.66 -17.11 8.21
N LEU A 242 -4.97 -15.82 7.97
CA LEU A 242 -4.93 -15.24 6.64
C LEU A 242 -3.46 -15.06 6.22
N ALA A 243 -3.10 -15.48 5.02
CA ALA A 243 -1.75 -15.28 4.49
C ALA A 243 -1.72 -14.07 3.53
N LEU A 244 -0.78 -13.16 3.75
CA LEU A 244 -0.42 -12.08 2.85
C LEU A 244 0.96 -12.39 2.27
N VAL A 245 1.07 -12.50 0.94
CA VAL A 245 2.31 -12.86 0.26
C VAL A 245 2.76 -11.70 -0.63
N GLY A 246 4.05 -11.33 -0.59
CA GLY A 246 4.58 -10.18 -1.32
C GLY A 246 5.75 -10.52 -2.23
N LYS A 247 5.68 -10.08 -3.50
CA LYS A 247 6.84 -10.05 -4.42
C LYS A 247 7.82 -8.99 -3.94
N GLY A 248 9.08 -9.36 -3.76
CA GLY A 248 10.15 -8.50 -3.27
C GLY A 248 11.39 -8.52 -4.17
N VAL A 249 11.24 -8.23 -5.45
CA VAL A 249 12.39 -8.05 -6.35
C VAL A 249 12.95 -6.65 -6.13
N CYS A 250 14.01 -6.55 -5.30
CA CYS A 250 14.57 -5.26 -4.84
C CYS A 250 15.14 -4.42 -6.00
N PHE A 251 15.63 -5.06 -7.03
CA PHE A 251 15.92 -4.46 -8.32
C PHE A 251 15.79 -5.49 -9.44
N ASP A 252 15.13 -5.12 -10.53
CA ASP A 252 14.90 -6.00 -11.67
C ASP A 252 15.52 -5.44 -12.95
N THR A 253 16.64 -6.01 -13.37
CA THR A 253 17.26 -5.70 -14.67
C THR A 253 16.63 -6.51 -15.81
N GLY A 254 15.77 -7.49 -15.51
CA GLY A 254 15.34 -8.55 -16.40
C GLY A 254 16.31 -9.75 -16.42
N GLY A 255 17.43 -9.69 -15.72
CA GLY A 255 18.48 -10.72 -15.80
C GLY A 255 19.12 -10.78 -17.18
N ILE A 256 19.33 -11.99 -17.72
CA ILE A 256 19.85 -12.19 -19.09
C ILE A 256 18.86 -11.69 -20.17
N SER A 257 17.56 -11.77 -19.92
CA SER A 257 16.53 -11.13 -20.76
C SER A 257 16.42 -9.64 -20.42
N ILE A 258 17.53 -8.89 -20.59
CA ILE A 258 17.72 -7.54 -20.08
C ILE A 258 16.70 -6.54 -20.60
N LYS A 259 16.18 -5.72 -19.69
CA LYS A 259 15.25 -4.63 -19.99
C LYS A 259 15.93 -3.49 -20.78
N PRO A 260 15.17 -2.72 -21.56
CA PRO A 260 15.68 -1.45 -22.11
C PRO A 260 16.16 -0.52 -20.98
N ALA A 261 17.21 0.28 -21.24
CA ALA A 261 17.73 1.22 -20.27
C ALA A 261 16.69 2.27 -19.81
N ARG A 262 15.78 2.67 -20.71
CA ARG A 262 14.73 3.65 -20.40
C ARG A 262 13.71 3.05 -19.42
N GLY A 263 13.54 3.67 -18.26
CA GLY A 263 12.61 3.25 -17.21
C GLY A 263 13.17 2.13 -16.32
N MET A 264 14.44 1.70 -16.52
CA MET A 264 15.04 0.69 -15.65
C MET A 264 15.25 1.24 -14.24
N GLU A 265 15.45 2.54 -14.08
CA GLU A 265 15.54 3.22 -12.79
C GLU A 265 14.30 3.04 -11.90
N ASP A 266 13.13 2.81 -12.51
CA ASP A 266 11.87 2.56 -11.81
C ASP A 266 11.78 1.12 -11.27
N MET A 267 12.65 0.23 -11.70
CA MET A 267 12.67 -1.17 -11.25
C MET A 267 13.12 -1.35 -9.80
N LYS A 268 13.54 -0.29 -9.11
CA LYS A 268 13.64 -0.25 -7.65
C LYS A 268 12.28 -0.44 -6.96
N TRP A 269 11.17 -0.25 -7.69
CA TRP A 269 9.81 -0.42 -7.18
C TRP A 269 9.26 -1.84 -7.35
N ASP A 270 10.03 -2.72 -7.95
CA ASP A 270 9.58 -4.10 -8.23
C ASP A 270 9.47 -5.00 -6.98
N MET A 271 9.68 -4.39 -5.86
CA MET A 271 9.41 -4.92 -4.51
C MET A 271 8.16 -4.32 -3.85
N GLY A 272 7.31 -3.63 -4.62
CA GLY A 272 6.11 -2.96 -4.11
C GLY A 272 5.12 -3.89 -3.43
N GLY A 273 5.00 -5.15 -3.91
CA GLY A 273 4.20 -6.18 -3.26
C GLY A 273 4.69 -6.53 -1.86
N ALA A 274 6.01 -6.71 -1.70
CA ALA A 274 6.63 -6.95 -0.38
C ALA A 274 6.48 -5.74 0.54
N ALA A 275 6.64 -4.51 0.02
CA ALA A 275 6.45 -3.29 0.79
C ALA A 275 5.00 -3.15 1.28
N ALA A 276 4.02 -3.43 0.41
CA ALA A 276 2.59 -3.40 0.77
C ALA A 276 2.26 -4.43 1.86
N VAL A 277 2.77 -5.67 1.74
CA VAL A 277 2.59 -6.69 2.78
C VAL A 277 3.24 -6.27 4.09
N THR A 278 4.47 -5.73 4.06
CA THR A 278 5.18 -5.26 5.25
C THR A 278 4.42 -4.12 5.95
N GLY A 279 3.93 -3.14 5.16
CA GLY A 279 3.09 -2.05 5.68
C GLY A 279 1.75 -2.52 6.23
N ALA A 280 1.09 -3.47 5.55
CA ALA A 280 -0.15 -4.07 6.03
C ALA A 280 0.05 -4.80 7.38
N MET A 281 1.13 -5.58 7.52
CA MET A 281 1.46 -6.25 8.78
C MET A 281 1.73 -5.26 9.91
N CYS A 282 2.42 -4.14 9.61
CA CYS A 282 2.63 -3.03 10.56
C CYS A 282 1.29 -2.45 11.04
N ALA A 283 0.39 -2.12 10.10
CA ALA A 283 -0.92 -1.54 10.41
C ALA A 283 -1.83 -2.50 11.19
N LEU A 284 -1.86 -3.78 10.81
CA LEU A 284 -2.65 -4.82 11.49
C LEU A 284 -2.21 -5.00 12.94
N ALA A 285 -0.89 -5.05 13.19
CA ALA A 285 -0.32 -5.14 14.53
C ALA A 285 -0.62 -3.89 15.36
N GLY A 286 -0.44 -2.68 14.78
CA GLY A 286 -0.76 -1.42 15.44
C GLY A 286 -2.24 -1.30 15.84
N ARG A 287 -3.14 -1.81 15.00
CA ARG A 287 -4.58 -1.89 15.26
C ARG A 287 -4.98 -3.04 16.19
N LYS A 288 -4.06 -3.94 16.51
CA LYS A 288 -4.30 -5.12 17.35
C LYS A 288 -5.50 -5.94 16.87
N VAL A 289 -5.51 -6.28 15.57
CA VAL A 289 -6.63 -6.99 14.95
C VAL A 289 -6.87 -8.34 15.61
N ASN A 290 -8.13 -8.73 15.78
CA ASN A 290 -8.52 -9.99 16.43
C ASN A 290 -8.60 -11.15 15.41
N HIS A 291 -7.54 -11.34 14.62
CA HIS A 291 -7.36 -12.44 13.66
C HIS A 291 -5.88 -12.81 13.59
N ASN A 292 -5.59 -14.06 13.24
CA ASN A 292 -4.23 -14.48 12.95
C ASN A 292 -3.88 -14.10 11.51
N VAL A 293 -2.72 -13.48 11.33
CA VAL A 293 -2.23 -13.11 9.99
C VAL A 293 -0.76 -13.50 9.87
N VAL A 294 -0.38 -14.07 8.73
CA VAL A 294 1.02 -14.31 8.37
C VAL A 294 1.35 -13.53 7.10
N GLY A 295 2.29 -12.59 7.21
CA GLY A 295 2.90 -11.90 6.07
C GLY A 295 4.18 -12.60 5.66
N ILE A 296 4.34 -12.94 4.39
CA ILE A 296 5.57 -13.57 3.88
C ILE A 296 6.01 -12.83 2.62
N ILE A 297 7.28 -12.43 2.58
CA ILE A 297 7.86 -11.75 1.44
C ILE A 297 9.10 -12.50 0.94
N GLY A 298 9.19 -12.73 -0.37
CA GLY A 298 10.37 -13.29 -1.03
C GLY A 298 11.21 -12.16 -1.60
N LEU A 299 12.46 -12.06 -1.16
CA LEU A 299 13.37 -10.95 -1.47
C LEU A 299 14.53 -11.43 -2.32
N VAL A 300 14.69 -10.85 -3.52
CA VAL A 300 15.76 -11.16 -4.47
C VAL A 300 16.20 -9.90 -5.22
N GLU A 301 17.33 -9.97 -5.93
CA GLU A 301 17.69 -9.08 -7.04
C GLU A 301 17.83 -9.89 -8.33
N ASN A 302 17.22 -9.45 -9.42
CA ASN A 302 17.36 -10.08 -10.74
C ASN A 302 18.43 -9.34 -11.56
N MET A 303 19.64 -9.90 -11.59
CA MET A 303 20.80 -9.25 -12.18
C MET A 303 21.44 -10.10 -13.29
N PRO A 304 21.98 -9.48 -14.36
CA PRO A 304 22.77 -10.18 -15.37
C PRO A 304 24.19 -10.41 -14.83
N ASP A 305 24.62 -11.65 -14.85
CA ASP A 305 25.97 -12.07 -14.41
C ASP A 305 26.36 -13.37 -15.12
N GLY A 306 27.62 -13.78 -14.99
CA GLY A 306 28.11 -15.06 -15.51
C GLY A 306 27.46 -16.28 -14.86
N ASN A 307 26.92 -16.13 -13.66
CA ASN A 307 26.17 -17.16 -12.93
C ASN A 307 24.65 -17.00 -13.03
N ALA A 308 24.16 -15.96 -13.72
CA ALA A 308 22.72 -15.69 -13.80
C ALA A 308 21.95 -16.81 -14.51
N GLN A 309 20.70 -16.98 -14.10
CA GLN A 309 19.73 -17.86 -14.79
C GLN A 309 19.57 -17.45 -16.26
N ARG A 310 19.48 -18.43 -17.16
CA ARG A 310 19.43 -18.19 -18.62
C ARG A 310 18.10 -18.62 -19.19
N PRO A 311 17.62 -17.97 -20.25
CA PRO A 311 16.54 -18.54 -21.06
C PRO A 311 16.88 -19.96 -21.53
N GLY A 312 15.97 -20.91 -21.30
CA GLY A 312 16.16 -22.33 -21.56
C GLY A 312 16.59 -23.16 -20.35
N ASP A 313 16.97 -22.53 -19.24
CA ASP A 313 17.26 -23.26 -18.00
C ASP A 313 15.96 -23.87 -17.43
N VAL A 314 16.09 -25.01 -16.76
CA VAL A 314 15.00 -25.65 -16.03
C VAL A 314 15.31 -25.62 -14.52
N VAL A 315 14.39 -25.08 -13.75
CA VAL A 315 14.50 -25.05 -12.29
C VAL A 315 13.44 -25.95 -11.66
N THR A 316 13.73 -26.46 -10.46
CA THR A 316 12.76 -27.21 -9.66
C THR A 316 12.31 -26.34 -8.49
N SER A 317 11.01 -26.12 -8.40
CA SER A 317 10.42 -25.37 -7.28
C SER A 317 10.30 -26.22 -6.01
N MET A 318 10.03 -25.57 -4.88
CA MET A 318 9.78 -26.23 -3.60
C MET A 318 8.64 -27.27 -3.67
N SER A 319 7.65 -27.06 -4.54
CA SER A 319 6.57 -28.03 -4.77
C SER A 319 7.00 -29.30 -5.52
N GLY A 320 8.25 -29.35 -6.00
CA GLY A 320 8.78 -30.40 -6.85
C GLY A 320 8.45 -30.24 -8.35
N GLN A 321 7.62 -29.28 -8.74
CA GLN A 321 7.31 -28.98 -10.13
C GLN A 321 8.51 -28.34 -10.83
N THR A 322 8.75 -28.74 -12.09
CA THR A 322 9.83 -28.20 -12.92
C THR A 322 9.33 -27.08 -13.82
N ILE A 323 10.14 -26.02 -13.96
CA ILE A 323 9.79 -24.83 -14.72
C ILE A 323 10.88 -24.55 -15.75
N GLU A 324 10.52 -24.54 -17.02
CA GLU A 324 11.37 -24.05 -18.10
C GLU A 324 11.32 -22.52 -18.11
N VAL A 325 12.44 -21.86 -17.85
CA VAL A 325 12.56 -20.40 -17.84
C VAL A 325 12.78 -19.93 -19.27
N ILE A 326 11.75 -19.41 -19.92
CA ILE A 326 11.85 -18.87 -21.29
C ILE A 326 12.28 -17.41 -21.28
N ASN A 327 11.88 -16.67 -20.26
CA ASN A 327 12.19 -15.25 -20.10
C ASN A 327 12.58 -14.98 -18.64
N THR A 328 13.80 -14.54 -18.41
CA THR A 328 14.30 -14.22 -17.07
C THR A 328 13.73 -12.91 -16.51
N ASP A 329 13.08 -12.08 -17.33
CA ASP A 329 12.30 -10.90 -16.95
C ASP A 329 10.86 -11.24 -16.49
N ALA A 330 10.55 -12.52 -16.38
CA ALA A 330 9.34 -13.04 -15.77
C ALA A 330 9.69 -13.77 -14.44
N GLU A 331 10.46 -13.13 -13.62
CA GLU A 331 11.12 -13.60 -12.40
C GLU A 331 10.20 -13.58 -11.17
N GLY A 332 9.33 -12.55 -11.06
CA GLY A 332 8.48 -12.37 -9.90
C GLY A 332 7.58 -13.58 -9.62
N ARG A 333 7.05 -14.20 -10.67
CA ARG A 333 6.26 -15.42 -10.51
C ARG A 333 7.09 -16.62 -10.08
N LEU A 334 8.39 -16.66 -10.42
CA LEU A 334 9.32 -17.70 -9.97
C LEU A 334 9.59 -17.56 -8.47
N VAL A 335 9.75 -16.34 -7.99
CA VAL A 335 9.87 -16.03 -6.55
C VAL A 335 8.60 -16.45 -5.81
N LEU A 336 7.43 -16.04 -6.32
CA LEU A 336 6.14 -16.34 -5.69
C LEU A 336 5.79 -17.84 -5.71
N ALA A 337 6.25 -18.61 -6.66
CA ALA A 337 6.01 -20.06 -6.73
C ALA A 337 6.47 -20.77 -5.44
N ASP A 338 7.70 -20.49 -5.00
CA ASP A 338 8.25 -21.11 -3.79
C ASP A 338 7.63 -20.53 -2.52
N VAL A 339 7.38 -19.20 -2.49
CA VAL A 339 6.76 -18.56 -1.33
C VAL A 339 5.31 -19.03 -1.13
N LEU A 340 4.53 -19.18 -2.21
CA LEU A 340 3.16 -19.72 -2.15
C LEU A 340 3.13 -21.17 -1.65
N THR A 341 4.07 -22.00 -2.12
CA THR A 341 4.21 -23.37 -1.63
C THR A 341 4.57 -23.38 -0.15
N TYR A 342 5.56 -22.61 0.26
CA TYR A 342 6.04 -22.54 1.64
C TYR A 342 4.95 -22.11 2.62
N VAL A 343 4.21 -21.05 2.29
CA VAL A 343 3.17 -20.53 3.20
C VAL A 343 2.07 -21.56 3.47
N GLN A 344 1.72 -22.36 2.48
CA GLN A 344 0.68 -23.38 2.62
C GLN A 344 1.15 -24.59 3.44
N GLN A 345 2.38 -25.05 3.18
CA GLN A 345 2.93 -26.21 3.88
C GLN A 345 3.22 -25.91 5.35
N GLU A 346 3.74 -24.72 5.65
CA GLU A 346 4.15 -24.34 7.01
C GLU A 346 3.00 -23.78 7.86
N TYR A 347 2.11 -22.96 7.27
CA TYR A 347 1.11 -22.21 8.04
C TYR A 347 -0.33 -22.64 7.82
N LYS A 348 -0.64 -23.41 6.77
CA LYS A 348 -1.98 -23.90 6.43
C LYS A 348 -3.05 -22.80 6.52
N PRO A 349 -2.90 -21.71 5.76
CA PRO A 349 -3.78 -20.56 5.86
C PRO A 349 -5.20 -20.88 5.41
N GLU A 350 -6.20 -20.17 5.96
CA GLU A 350 -7.60 -20.24 5.51
C GLU A 350 -7.80 -19.60 4.13
N ALA A 351 -6.98 -18.58 3.81
CA ALA A 351 -6.96 -17.91 2.51
C ALA A 351 -5.58 -17.27 2.28
N ILE A 352 -5.24 -17.05 1.00
CA ILE A 352 -4.00 -16.40 0.59
C ILE A 352 -4.34 -15.21 -0.31
N ILE A 353 -3.72 -14.06 -0.04
CA ILE A 353 -3.73 -12.89 -0.92
C ILE A 353 -2.28 -12.56 -1.25
N ASP A 354 -1.90 -12.67 -2.52
CA ASP A 354 -0.57 -12.23 -2.94
C ASP A 354 -0.64 -10.90 -3.71
N LEU A 355 0.37 -10.06 -3.49
CA LEU A 355 0.53 -8.75 -4.11
C LEU A 355 1.87 -8.72 -4.85
N ALA A 356 1.83 -8.33 -6.11
CA ALA A 356 3.04 -8.22 -6.92
C ALA A 356 2.92 -7.14 -7.99
N THR A 357 3.99 -6.40 -8.22
CA THR A 357 4.25 -5.63 -9.43
C THR A 357 4.64 -6.62 -10.53
N LEU A 358 3.65 -7.39 -11.04
CA LEU A 358 3.98 -8.62 -11.74
C LEU A 358 4.12 -8.45 -13.24
N THR A 359 3.23 -7.68 -13.87
CA THR A 359 3.21 -7.66 -15.34
C THR A 359 3.00 -6.27 -15.94
N GLY A 360 3.82 -5.92 -16.92
CA GLY A 360 3.52 -4.77 -17.77
C GLY A 360 2.21 -4.93 -18.56
N ALA A 361 1.72 -6.16 -18.73
CA ALA A 361 0.48 -6.45 -19.42
C ALA A 361 -0.75 -5.91 -18.69
N ILE A 362 -0.75 -5.85 -17.36
CA ILE A 362 -1.87 -5.31 -16.60
C ILE A 362 -1.98 -3.79 -16.78
N LEU A 363 -0.85 -3.08 -16.90
CA LEU A 363 -0.82 -1.65 -17.24
C LEU A 363 -1.47 -1.37 -18.59
N VAL A 364 -1.22 -2.23 -19.59
CA VAL A 364 -1.84 -2.10 -20.91
C VAL A 364 -3.35 -2.38 -20.85
N ALA A 365 -3.80 -3.28 -19.96
CA ALA A 365 -5.19 -3.66 -19.82
C ALA A 365 -6.02 -2.65 -19.01
N LEU A 366 -5.50 -2.19 -17.87
CA LEU A 366 -6.27 -1.43 -16.86
C LEU A 366 -5.71 -0.02 -16.58
N GLY A 367 -4.57 0.34 -17.17
CA GLY A 367 -3.89 1.60 -16.89
C GLY A 367 -3.41 1.66 -15.44
N LYS A 368 -3.52 2.85 -14.84
CA LYS A 368 -3.18 3.11 -13.43
C LYS A 368 -4.41 3.32 -12.54
N GLU A 369 -5.60 2.93 -13.05
CA GLU A 369 -6.88 3.18 -12.38
C GLU A 369 -7.37 1.99 -11.57
N TYR A 370 -6.96 0.79 -11.95
CA TYR A 370 -7.39 -0.47 -11.33
C TYR A 370 -6.22 -1.44 -11.23
N ALA A 371 -6.05 -2.07 -10.07
CA ALA A 371 -5.23 -3.26 -9.96
C ALA A 371 -5.92 -4.47 -10.63
N GLY A 372 -5.12 -5.39 -11.17
CA GLY A 372 -5.67 -6.64 -11.71
C GLY A 372 -5.91 -7.66 -10.61
N LEU A 373 -7.14 -8.12 -10.45
CA LEU A 373 -7.50 -9.13 -9.46
C LEU A 373 -7.75 -10.48 -10.15
N PHE A 374 -7.08 -11.52 -9.70
CA PHE A 374 -7.27 -12.90 -10.13
C PHE A 374 -7.59 -13.76 -8.90
N SER A 375 -8.50 -14.71 -9.00
CA SER A 375 -8.88 -15.53 -7.85
C SER A 375 -9.54 -16.84 -8.29
N ASN A 376 -9.27 -17.92 -7.55
CA ASN A 376 -9.97 -19.18 -7.64
C ASN A 376 -11.24 -19.24 -6.78
N ASN A 377 -11.56 -18.14 -6.04
CA ASN A 377 -12.66 -18.09 -5.11
C ASN A 377 -13.49 -16.81 -5.29
N ASP A 378 -14.79 -16.96 -5.59
CA ASP A 378 -15.68 -15.84 -5.88
C ASP A 378 -15.92 -14.96 -4.66
N ALA A 379 -16.12 -15.57 -3.48
CA ALA A 379 -16.39 -14.84 -2.25
C ALA A 379 -15.17 -14.00 -1.83
N LEU A 380 -13.96 -14.54 -1.92
CA LEU A 380 -12.72 -13.79 -1.63
C LEU A 380 -12.56 -12.62 -2.61
N SER A 381 -12.79 -12.86 -3.90
CA SER A 381 -12.73 -11.81 -4.92
C SER A 381 -13.72 -10.66 -4.64
N GLU A 382 -14.95 -10.98 -4.26
CA GLU A 382 -15.99 -10.00 -3.90
C GLU A 382 -15.60 -9.18 -2.65
N GLN A 383 -15.08 -9.86 -1.62
CA GLN A 383 -14.61 -9.21 -0.40
C GLN A 383 -13.47 -8.21 -0.68
N ILE A 384 -12.46 -8.60 -1.48
CA ILE A 384 -11.35 -7.73 -1.87
C ILE A 384 -11.87 -6.53 -2.67
N THR A 385 -12.72 -6.77 -3.66
CA THR A 385 -13.30 -5.69 -4.49
C THR A 385 -14.13 -4.73 -3.65
N SER A 386 -14.93 -5.24 -2.72
CA SER A 386 -15.76 -4.43 -1.81
C SER A 386 -14.88 -3.61 -0.85
N ALA A 387 -13.84 -4.22 -0.28
CA ALA A 387 -12.89 -3.52 0.59
C ALA A 387 -12.15 -2.40 -0.16
N GLY A 388 -11.65 -2.69 -1.37
CA GLY A 388 -10.96 -1.71 -2.20
C GLY A 388 -11.83 -0.51 -2.57
N ARG A 389 -13.11 -0.72 -2.86
CA ARG A 389 -14.06 0.37 -3.15
C ARG A 389 -14.25 1.33 -1.98
N LYS A 390 -14.21 0.84 -0.73
CA LYS A 390 -14.38 1.66 0.47
C LYS A 390 -13.23 2.65 0.68
N VAL A 391 -12.03 2.29 0.20
CA VAL A 391 -10.80 3.08 0.37
C VAL A 391 -10.25 3.62 -0.96
N SER A 392 -11.06 3.60 -2.02
CA SER A 392 -10.69 4.05 -3.37
C SER A 392 -9.50 3.31 -4.02
N GLU A 393 -9.12 2.15 -3.48
CA GLU A 393 -8.13 1.22 -4.03
C GLU A 393 -8.85 0.19 -4.92
N LYS A 394 -9.14 0.59 -6.15
CA LYS A 394 -10.00 -0.18 -7.05
C LYS A 394 -9.28 -1.39 -7.65
N SER A 395 -9.96 -2.52 -7.72
CA SER A 395 -9.50 -3.71 -8.45
C SER A 395 -10.53 -4.16 -9.48
N TRP A 396 -10.05 -4.78 -10.57
CA TRP A 396 -10.89 -5.38 -11.59
C TRP A 396 -10.58 -6.86 -11.73
N ARG A 397 -11.61 -7.72 -11.54
CA ARG A 397 -11.42 -9.16 -11.66
C ARG A 397 -11.20 -9.55 -13.11
N MET A 398 -10.10 -10.22 -13.37
CA MET A 398 -9.69 -10.75 -14.68
C MET A 398 -10.02 -12.23 -14.79
N PRO A 399 -10.24 -12.76 -16.02
CA PRO A 399 -10.55 -14.16 -16.22
C PRO A 399 -9.32 -15.07 -15.96
N MET A 400 -9.59 -16.30 -15.50
CA MET A 400 -8.63 -17.38 -15.41
C MET A 400 -9.30 -18.66 -15.92
N GLU A 401 -8.90 -19.11 -17.11
CA GLU A 401 -9.48 -20.29 -17.74
C GLU A 401 -8.41 -21.26 -18.20
N GLU A 402 -8.78 -22.53 -18.37
CA GLU A 402 -7.87 -23.61 -18.79
C GLU A 402 -7.20 -23.34 -20.14
N ALA A 403 -7.82 -22.56 -21.02
CA ALA A 403 -7.21 -22.15 -22.29
C ALA A 403 -5.91 -21.36 -22.07
N TYR A 404 -5.86 -20.47 -21.09
CA TYR A 404 -4.64 -19.72 -20.74
C TYR A 404 -3.63 -20.60 -20.02
N ASN A 405 -4.07 -21.49 -19.14
CA ASN A 405 -3.20 -22.43 -18.45
C ASN A 405 -2.46 -23.36 -19.44
N LYS A 406 -3.11 -23.80 -20.51
CA LYS A 406 -2.48 -24.58 -21.59
C LYS A 406 -1.36 -23.87 -22.33
N MET A 407 -1.35 -22.52 -22.35
CA MET A 407 -0.28 -21.74 -22.97
C MET A 407 1.05 -21.88 -22.24
N LEU A 408 1.03 -22.32 -20.98
CA LEU A 408 2.22 -22.55 -20.16
C LEU A 408 2.86 -23.93 -20.38
N LYS A 409 2.34 -24.75 -21.28
CA LYS A 409 2.87 -26.11 -21.55
C LYS A 409 4.31 -26.01 -22.06
N SER A 410 5.23 -26.73 -21.40
CA SER A 410 6.59 -26.99 -21.89
C SER A 410 6.70 -28.31 -22.61
N HIS A 411 7.80 -28.49 -23.31
CA HIS A 411 8.19 -29.76 -23.94
C HIS A 411 9.25 -30.54 -23.14
N ILE A 412 9.89 -29.84 -22.16
CA ILE A 412 11.03 -30.38 -21.38
C ILE A 412 10.84 -30.27 -19.88
N ALA A 413 9.77 -29.61 -19.44
CA ALA A 413 9.44 -29.40 -18.04
C ALA A 413 7.92 -29.49 -17.83
N ASP A 414 7.44 -29.43 -16.59
CA ASP A 414 6.01 -29.42 -16.30
C ASP A 414 5.33 -28.17 -16.85
N MET A 415 6.05 -27.04 -16.88
CA MET A 415 5.54 -25.77 -17.38
C MET A 415 6.66 -24.83 -17.85
N LYS A 416 6.26 -23.77 -18.58
CA LYS A 416 7.08 -22.59 -18.86
C LYS A 416 6.71 -21.47 -17.93
N ASN A 417 7.65 -20.55 -17.68
CA ASN A 417 7.35 -19.36 -16.86
C ASN A 417 6.54 -18.29 -17.61
N ILE A 418 6.38 -18.35 -18.94
CA ILE A 418 5.56 -17.43 -19.74
C ILE A 418 4.64 -18.16 -20.70
N GLY A 419 3.46 -17.59 -20.97
CA GLY A 419 2.46 -18.14 -21.93
C GLY A 419 2.55 -17.57 -23.35
N GLY A 420 3.55 -16.72 -23.65
CA GLY A 420 3.68 -16.03 -24.93
C GLY A 420 3.31 -14.55 -24.86
N MET A 421 3.08 -13.92 -26.03
CA MET A 421 2.92 -12.47 -26.15
C MET A 421 1.58 -11.94 -25.63
N HIS A 422 0.52 -12.75 -25.67
CA HIS A 422 -0.86 -12.30 -25.39
C HIS A 422 -1.36 -12.82 -24.04
N GLY A 423 -2.21 -12.02 -23.38
CA GLY A 423 -2.79 -12.38 -22.09
C GLY A 423 -1.75 -12.55 -20.96
N GLY A 424 -0.67 -11.74 -20.97
CA GLY A 424 0.48 -11.91 -20.09
C GLY A 424 0.14 -11.90 -18.61
N SER A 425 -0.76 -11.02 -18.17
CA SER A 425 -1.23 -10.97 -16.77
C SER A 425 -2.06 -12.20 -16.40
N ILE A 426 -2.90 -12.68 -17.33
CA ILE A 426 -3.72 -13.87 -17.11
C ILE A 426 -2.87 -15.13 -17.04
N THR A 427 -1.89 -15.29 -17.96
CA THR A 427 -0.99 -16.44 -17.93
C THR A 427 -0.06 -16.42 -16.73
N ALA A 428 0.32 -15.22 -16.22
CA ALA A 428 1.05 -15.07 -14.98
C ALA A 428 0.24 -15.56 -13.77
N ALA A 429 -1.01 -15.15 -13.67
CA ALA A 429 -1.92 -15.62 -12.63
C ALA A 429 -2.19 -17.13 -12.73
N CYS A 430 -2.38 -17.67 -13.95
CA CYS A 430 -2.48 -19.12 -14.16
C CYS A 430 -1.22 -19.89 -13.75
N PHE A 431 -0.03 -19.29 -13.94
CA PHE A 431 1.22 -19.86 -13.45
C PHE A 431 1.22 -19.92 -11.91
N LEU A 432 0.90 -18.81 -11.23
CA LEU A 432 0.85 -18.78 -9.76
C LEU A 432 -0.16 -19.77 -9.20
N HIS A 433 -1.33 -19.88 -9.83
CA HIS A 433 -2.39 -20.82 -9.41
C HIS A 433 -1.93 -22.29 -9.39
N ARG A 434 -0.93 -22.69 -10.17
CA ARG A 434 -0.36 -24.05 -10.14
C ARG A 434 0.39 -24.37 -8.83
N PHE A 435 0.74 -23.34 -8.06
CA PHE A 435 1.38 -23.45 -6.75
C PHE A 435 0.41 -23.24 -5.58
N VAL A 436 -0.89 -23.12 -5.88
CA VAL A 436 -1.95 -23.11 -4.89
C VAL A 436 -2.44 -24.54 -4.69
N GLU A 437 -2.18 -25.07 -3.49
CA GLU A 437 -2.48 -26.46 -3.13
C GLU A 437 -3.88 -26.58 -2.51
N ASN A 438 -4.48 -27.77 -2.59
CA ASN A 438 -5.71 -28.17 -1.90
C ASN A 438 -6.93 -27.25 -2.14
N ASN A 439 -6.98 -26.54 -3.26
CA ASN A 439 -7.98 -25.51 -3.54
C ASN A 439 -8.11 -24.44 -2.45
N THR A 440 -7.02 -24.12 -1.77
CA THR A 440 -6.98 -23.03 -0.80
C THR A 440 -7.54 -21.75 -1.45
N PRO A 441 -8.48 -21.04 -0.82
CA PRO A 441 -8.95 -19.75 -1.33
C PRO A 441 -7.78 -18.82 -1.57
N TRP A 442 -7.61 -18.36 -2.81
CA TRP A 442 -6.46 -17.55 -3.22
C TRP A 442 -6.88 -16.40 -4.11
N ALA A 443 -6.22 -15.28 -3.92
CA ALA A 443 -6.31 -14.13 -4.79
C ALA A 443 -4.92 -13.56 -5.06
N HIS A 444 -4.66 -13.21 -6.32
CA HIS A 444 -3.50 -12.46 -6.77
C HIS A 444 -3.93 -11.05 -7.15
N ILE A 445 -3.21 -10.05 -6.66
CA ILE A 445 -3.42 -8.64 -7.00
C ILE A 445 -2.17 -8.15 -7.74
N ASP A 446 -2.30 -7.96 -9.06
CA ASP A 446 -1.25 -7.37 -9.89
C ASP A 446 -1.31 -5.84 -9.78
N ILE A 447 -0.34 -5.28 -9.06
CA ILE A 447 -0.23 -3.86 -8.71
C ILE A 447 0.85 -3.14 -9.53
N ALA A 448 1.19 -3.64 -10.72
CA ALA A 448 2.21 -3.03 -11.57
C ALA A 448 1.75 -1.71 -12.21
N GLY A 449 0.48 -1.33 -12.07
CA GLY A 449 -0.11 -0.13 -12.65
C GLY A 449 -0.45 1.02 -11.72
#